data_481cd647531efc8e7fdc800071ef3601
#
_entry.id   481cd647531efc8e7fdc800071ef3601
#
_cell.length_a   1.000
_cell.length_b   1.000
_cell.length_c   1.000
_cell.angle_alpha   90.00
_cell.angle_beta   90.00
_cell.angle_gamma   90.00
#
_symmetry.space_group_name_H-M   'P 1'
#
loop_
_entity.id
_entity.type
_entity.pdbx_description
1 polymer ?
#
loop_
_entity_poly.entity_id
_entity_poly.type
_entity_poly.pdbx_seq_one_letter_code
_entity_poly.pdbx_strand_id
1 'polypeptide(L)'
;GNEQISLAKSFNNNWENSKTVHPIVAPHETSTVSPKVLKELSNYALENNLLTHIHLAQTQKEMEYIKSNFETSPIKHAYNLGILNEKVIAAHCNVVEDGDLELLAESKAFPIFCPTTHGIAGKPMNTNFLSELNVDWGIGTDCSGGNDDYDMLEEMRTALVLNNSVAKKDFIKPKEVFRKASEE
;
A
#
# COMPACT_ATOMS: atom_id res chain seq x y z
N GLY A 1 -17.31 9.73 7.81
CA GLY A 1 -17.81 8.63 6.98
C GLY A 1 -18.56 9.10 5.75
N ASN A 2 -19.82 9.51 5.89
CA ASN A 2 -20.65 9.89 4.73
C ASN A 2 -20.10 11.10 3.94
N GLU A 3 -19.49 12.06 4.60
CA GLU A 3 -18.88 13.21 3.96
C GLU A 3 -17.70 12.80 3.06
N GLN A 4 -16.83 11.91 3.52
CA GLN A 4 -15.70 11.40 2.73
C GLN A 4 -16.17 10.66 1.48
N ILE A 5 -17.22 9.87 1.59
CA ILE A 5 -17.83 9.17 0.46
C ILE A 5 -18.40 10.17 -0.54
N SER A 6 -19.11 11.20 -0.06
CA SER A 6 -19.66 12.26 -0.92
C SER A 6 -18.56 13.05 -1.63
N LEU A 7 -17.46 13.35 -0.95
CA LEU A 7 -16.30 14.03 -1.54
C LEU A 7 -15.64 13.18 -2.62
N ALA A 8 -15.40 11.88 -2.38
CA ALA A 8 -14.84 10.97 -3.37
C ALA A 8 -15.72 10.89 -4.64
N LYS A 9 -17.03 10.74 -4.47
CA LYS A 9 -18.00 10.74 -5.57
C LYS A 9 -18.03 12.06 -6.35
N SER A 10 -18.05 13.18 -5.64
CA SER A 10 -18.04 14.52 -6.26
C SER A 10 -16.74 14.75 -7.04
N PHE A 11 -15.59 14.37 -6.48
CA PHE A 11 -14.30 14.49 -7.16
C PHE A 11 -14.27 13.65 -8.44
N ASN A 12 -14.69 12.39 -8.38
CA ASN A 12 -14.78 11.55 -9.57
C ASN A 12 -15.68 12.16 -10.64
N ASN A 13 -16.90 12.56 -10.30
CA ASN A 13 -17.85 13.14 -11.25
C ASN A 13 -17.31 14.43 -11.92
N ASN A 14 -16.53 15.22 -11.18
CA ASN A 14 -15.95 16.46 -11.73
C ASN A 14 -14.81 16.18 -12.73
N TRP A 15 -14.12 15.06 -12.61
CA TRP A 15 -12.90 14.75 -13.36
C TRP A 15 -12.98 13.51 -14.25
N GLU A 16 -14.11 12.77 -14.27
CA GLU A 16 -14.27 11.50 -15.04
C GLU A 16 -13.96 11.64 -16.54
N ASN A 17 -14.14 12.80 -17.12
CA ASN A 17 -13.86 13.08 -18.52
C ASN A 17 -12.51 13.80 -18.75
N SER A 18 -11.70 13.97 -17.73
CA SER A 18 -10.40 14.62 -17.84
C SER A 18 -9.38 13.72 -18.53
N LYS A 19 -8.56 14.32 -19.40
CA LYS A 19 -7.45 13.63 -20.06
C LYS A 19 -6.15 13.62 -19.23
N THR A 20 -6.09 14.45 -18.20
CA THR A 20 -4.86 14.69 -17.40
C THR A 20 -5.03 14.45 -15.92
N VAL A 21 -6.27 14.34 -15.43
CA VAL A 21 -6.58 14.04 -14.04
C VAL A 21 -7.32 12.70 -13.99
N HIS A 22 -6.77 11.76 -13.25
CA HIS A 22 -7.34 10.43 -13.07
C HIS A 22 -7.72 10.27 -11.59
N PRO A 23 -9.01 10.36 -11.24
CA PRO A 23 -9.47 10.17 -9.87
C PRO A 23 -9.15 8.77 -9.34
N ILE A 24 -8.75 8.71 -8.08
CA ILE A 24 -8.62 7.46 -7.32
C ILE A 24 -9.40 7.59 -6.01
N VAL A 25 -9.78 6.47 -5.42
CA VAL A 25 -10.42 6.42 -4.10
C VAL A 25 -9.35 6.16 -3.05
N ALA A 26 -9.19 7.05 -2.08
CA ALA A 26 -8.10 6.99 -1.12
C ALA A 26 -8.59 6.99 0.34
N PRO A 27 -9.13 5.87 0.87
CA PRO A 27 -9.33 5.73 2.31
C PRO A 27 -7.98 5.76 3.03
N HIS A 28 -7.94 6.31 4.24
CA HIS A 28 -6.69 6.51 4.96
C HIS A 28 -6.01 5.17 5.32
N GLU A 29 -6.57 4.43 6.28
CA GLU A 29 -6.05 3.12 6.72
C GLU A 29 -7.14 2.29 7.42
N THR A 30 -6.87 1.03 7.70
CA THR A 30 -7.86 0.10 8.29
C THR A 30 -8.25 0.44 9.72
N SER A 31 -7.39 1.11 10.50
CA SER A 31 -7.67 1.47 11.90
C SER A 31 -8.44 2.78 12.04
N THR A 32 -8.37 3.67 11.05
CA THR A 32 -8.97 5.02 11.11
C THR A 32 -10.25 5.16 10.29
N VAL A 33 -10.51 4.21 9.40
CA VAL A 33 -11.73 4.18 8.56
C VAL A 33 -12.56 2.96 8.94
N SER A 34 -13.83 3.16 9.27
CA SER A 34 -14.69 2.04 9.69
C SER A 34 -14.86 1.00 8.55
N PRO A 35 -15.05 -0.29 8.89
CA PRO A 35 -15.26 -1.36 7.90
C PRO A 35 -16.39 -1.09 6.92
N LYS A 36 -17.47 -0.46 7.38
CA LYS A 36 -18.60 -0.05 6.54
C LYS A 36 -18.17 0.94 5.47
N VAL A 37 -17.40 1.98 5.84
CA VAL A 37 -16.94 3.02 4.92
C VAL A 37 -15.90 2.47 3.96
N LEU A 38 -14.98 1.61 4.43
CA LEU A 38 -14.01 0.93 3.59
C LEU A 38 -14.71 0.11 2.49
N LYS A 39 -15.71 -0.69 2.84
CA LYS A 39 -16.50 -1.46 1.86
C LYS A 39 -17.24 -0.58 0.86
N GLU A 40 -17.87 0.49 1.34
CA GLU A 40 -18.62 1.40 0.47
C GLU A 40 -17.72 2.11 -0.52
N LEU A 41 -16.54 2.58 -0.09
CA LEU A 41 -15.55 3.22 -0.95
C LEU A 41 -14.95 2.23 -1.95
N SER A 42 -14.62 1.01 -1.51
CA SER A 42 -14.11 -0.05 -2.39
C SER A 42 -15.13 -0.45 -3.46
N ASN A 43 -16.39 -0.66 -3.08
CA ASN A 43 -17.45 -0.97 -4.04
C ASN A 43 -17.62 0.18 -5.06
N TYR A 44 -17.64 1.44 -4.59
CA TYR A 44 -17.72 2.58 -5.46
C TYR A 44 -16.54 2.65 -6.45
N ALA A 45 -15.31 2.37 -6.00
CA ALA A 45 -14.14 2.31 -6.86
C ALA A 45 -14.28 1.25 -7.95
N LEU A 46 -14.70 0.04 -7.58
CA LEU A 46 -14.92 -1.08 -8.51
C LEU A 46 -16.02 -0.77 -9.54
N GLU A 47 -17.17 -0.26 -9.10
CA GLU A 47 -18.30 0.11 -9.96
C GLU A 47 -17.94 1.19 -11.00
N ASN A 48 -17.02 2.08 -10.64
CA ASN A 48 -16.59 3.19 -11.50
C ASN A 48 -15.23 2.95 -12.18
N ASN A 49 -14.69 1.73 -12.07
CA ASN A 49 -13.40 1.33 -12.66
C ASN A 49 -12.20 2.18 -12.17
N LEU A 50 -12.25 2.65 -10.91
CA LEU A 50 -11.21 3.47 -10.29
C LEU A 50 -10.20 2.61 -9.54
N LEU A 51 -8.98 3.13 -9.37
CA LEU A 51 -8.01 2.60 -8.42
C LEU A 51 -8.39 2.99 -6.98
N THR A 52 -7.98 2.15 -6.03
CA THR A 52 -8.00 2.46 -4.61
C THR A 52 -6.57 2.58 -4.09
N HIS A 53 -6.28 3.61 -3.31
CA HIS A 53 -4.99 3.77 -2.62
C HIS A 53 -5.22 3.81 -1.11
N ILE A 54 -4.56 2.93 -0.36
CA ILE A 54 -4.73 2.80 1.09
C ILE A 54 -3.38 2.56 1.77
N HIS A 55 -3.15 3.18 2.95
CA HIS A 55 -2.07 2.73 3.84
C HIS A 55 -2.52 1.42 4.50
N LEU A 56 -1.65 0.43 4.50
CA LEU A 56 -2.00 -0.90 4.98
C LEU A 56 -0.83 -1.54 5.72
N ALA A 57 -1.08 -1.98 6.93
CA ALA A 57 -0.09 -2.64 7.79
C ALA A 57 1.21 -1.82 7.93
N GLN A 58 1.06 -0.51 8.16
CA GLN A 58 2.18 0.43 8.29
C GLN A 58 2.77 0.43 9.68
N THR A 59 1.93 0.47 10.71
CA THR A 59 2.37 0.72 12.07
C THR A 59 1.98 -0.40 13.04
N GLN A 60 2.77 -0.53 14.11
CA GLN A 60 2.43 -1.43 15.19
C GLN A 60 1.11 -1.04 15.88
N LYS A 61 0.79 0.26 15.92
CA LYS A 61 -0.50 0.76 16.47
C LYS A 61 -1.70 0.29 15.65
N GLU A 62 -1.59 0.33 14.31
CA GLU A 62 -2.63 -0.21 13.42
C GLU A 62 -2.82 -1.71 13.69
N MET A 63 -1.73 -2.47 13.75
CA MET A 63 -1.75 -3.90 14.05
C MET A 63 -2.46 -4.19 15.38
N GLU A 64 -2.08 -3.51 16.45
CA GLU A 64 -2.67 -3.67 17.79
C GLU A 64 -4.15 -3.30 17.82
N TYR A 65 -4.54 -2.21 17.16
CA TYR A 65 -5.93 -1.79 17.06
C TYR A 65 -6.78 -2.84 16.33
N ILE A 66 -6.32 -3.31 15.16
CA ILE A 66 -7.07 -4.29 14.37
C ILE A 66 -7.14 -5.63 15.12
N LYS A 67 -6.06 -6.08 15.75
CA LYS A 67 -6.08 -7.30 16.57
C LYS A 67 -7.06 -7.20 17.74
N SER A 68 -7.07 -6.08 18.44
CA SER A 68 -7.94 -5.90 19.62
C SER A 68 -9.42 -5.82 19.26
N ASN A 69 -9.77 -5.33 18.07
CA ASN A 69 -11.16 -5.10 17.68
C ASN A 69 -11.72 -6.17 16.72
N PHE A 70 -10.85 -6.85 15.97
CA PHE A 70 -11.27 -7.77 14.90
C PHE A 70 -10.53 -9.12 14.92
N GLU A 71 -9.62 -9.35 15.89
CA GLU A 71 -8.89 -10.60 16.13
C GLU A 71 -8.07 -11.08 14.89
N THR A 72 -7.55 -10.11 14.10
CA THR A 72 -6.83 -10.40 12.86
C THR A 72 -5.77 -9.34 12.56
N SER A 73 -4.91 -9.56 11.55
CA SER A 73 -3.97 -8.55 11.06
C SER A 73 -4.67 -7.52 10.15
N PRO A 74 -4.08 -6.33 9.91
CA PRO A 74 -4.63 -5.34 8.98
C PRO A 74 -4.85 -5.87 7.56
N ILE A 75 -3.89 -6.63 7.02
CA ILE A 75 -3.99 -7.22 5.68
C ILE A 75 -5.12 -8.24 5.62
N LYS A 76 -5.15 -9.16 6.58
CA LYS A 76 -6.22 -10.17 6.66
C LYS A 76 -7.58 -9.55 6.92
N HIS A 77 -7.65 -8.47 7.71
CA HIS A 77 -8.88 -7.69 7.90
C HIS A 77 -9.36 -7.09 6.57
N ALA A 78 -8.49 -6.43 5.83
CA ALA A 78 -8.80 -5.85 4.53
C ALA A 78 -9.23 -6.92 3.50
N TYR A 79 -8.54 -8.07 3.50
CA TYR A 79 -8.88 -9.22 2.67
C TYR A 79 -10.28 -9.77 3.00
N ASN A 80 -10.58 -10.02 4.27
CA ASN A 80 -11.88 -10.51 4.74
C ASN A 80 -13.03 -9.52 4.45
N LEU A 81 -12.73 -8.24 4.40
CA LEU A 81 -13.69 -7.21 3.98
C LEU A 81 -13.95 -7.21 2.46
N GLY A 82 -13.13 -7.91 1.67
CA GLY A 82 -13.22 -7.94 0.21
C GLY A 82 -12.76 -6.66 -0.46
N ILE A 83 -11.92 -5.85 0.24
CA ILE A 83 -11.42 -4.59 -0.32
C ILE A 83 -10.10 -4.73 -1.07
N LEU A 84 -9.37 -5.84 -0.91
CA LEU A 84 -8.13 -6.10 -1.65
C LEU A 84 -8.44 -6.77 -3.00
N ASN A 85 -7.90 -6.21 -4.06
CA ASN A 85 -8.00 -6.72 -5.44
C ASN A 85 -6.92 -6.07 -6.32
N GLU A 86 -6.85 -6.43 -7.60
CA GLU A 86 -5.85 -5.94 -8.56
C GLU A 86 -5.88 -4.43 -8.86
N LYS A 87 -6.88 -3.71 -8.34
CA LYS A 87 -6.98 -2.24 -8.45
C LYS A 87 -6.58 -1.51 -7.17
N VAL A 88 -6.03 -2.23 -6.21
CA VAL A 88 -5.62 -1.64 -4.92
C VAL A 88 -4.13 -1.42 -4.89
N ILE A 89 -3.74 -0.17 -4.66
CA ILE A 89 -2.39 0.25 -4.30
C ILE A 89 -2.31 0.26 -2.77
N ALA A 90 -1.57 -0.70 -2.21
CA ALA A 90 -1.43 -0.89 -0.77
C ALA A 90 -0.07 -0.34 -0.30
N ALA A 91 -0.07 0.89 0.22
CA ALA A 91 1.16 1.50 0.72
C ALA A 91 1.62 0.80 2.01
N HIS A 92 2.92 0.62 2.13
CA HIS A 92 3.69 0.06 3.25
C HIS A 92 3.73 -1.46 3.33
N CYS A 93 2.71 -2.15 3.80
CA CYS A 93 2.69 -3.62 3.99
C CYS A 93 3.95 -4.17 4.69
N ASN A 94 4.43 -3.48 5.72
CA ASN A 94 5.70 -3.77 6.41
C ASN A 94 5.54 -4.32 7.84
N VAL A 95 4.38 -4.12 8.48
CA VAL A 95 4.03 -4.71 9.79
C VAL A 95 3.07 -5.87 9.56
N VAL A 96 3.62 -7.02 9.22
CA VAL A 96 2.86 -8.20 8.76
C VAL A 96 3.00 -9.39 9.72
N GLU A 97 2.07 -10.33 9.62
CA GLU A 97 2.08 -11.62 10.27
C GLU A 97 2.17 -12.76 9.24
N ASP A 98 2.33 -13.98 9.74
CA ASP A 98 2.38 -15.18 8.90
C ASP A 98 1.08 -15.30 8.07
N GLY A 99 1.22 -15.47 6.77
CA GLY A 99 0.12 -15.59 5.82
C GLY A 99 -0.37 -14.26 5.23
N ASP A 100 0.06 -13.11 5.74
CA ASP A 100 -0.41 -11.80 5.25
C ASP A 100 0.05 -11.53 3.81
N LEU A 101 1.32 -11.82 3.49
CA LEU A 101 1.86 -11.57 2.16
C LEU A 101 1.31 -12.54 1.11
N GLU A 102 0.94 -13.76 1.51
CA GLU A 102 0.21 -14.70 0.67
C GLU A 102 -1.19 -14.19 0.31
N LEU A 103 -1.88 -13.51 1.25
CA LEU A 103 -3.17 -12.87 0.96
C LEU A 103 -3.03 -11.68 0.01
N LEU A 104 -1.92 -10.91 0.09
CA LEU A 104 -1.61 -9.90 -0.92
C LEU A 104 -1.42 -10.54 -2.31
N ALA A 105 -0.68 -11.65 -2.38
CA ALA A 105 -0.47 -12.39 -3.62
C ALA A 105 -1.80 -12.89 -4.21
N GLU A 106 -2.66 -13.48 -3.39
CA GLU A 106 -3.97 -13.98 -3.81
C GLU A 106 -4.88 -12.85 -4.29
N SER A 107 -4.90 -11.72 -3.60
CA SER A 107 -5.71 -10.56 -3.94
C SER A 107 -5.23 -9.80 -5.17
N LYS A 108 -3.95 -9.95 -5.55
CA LYS A 108 -3.25 -9.17 -6.58
C LYS A 108 -3.18 -7.67 -6.28
N ALA A 109 -3.36 -7.27 -5.03
CA ALA A 109 -3.13 -5.90 -4.62
C ALA A 109 -1.65 -5.54 -4.82
N PHE A 110 -1.37 -4.28 -5.17
CA PHE A 110 -0.03 -3.80 -5.51
C PHE A 110 0.62 -3.10 -4.31
N PRO A 111 1.56 -3.73 -3.60
CA PRO A 111 2.22 -3.12 -2.45
C PRO A 111 3.24 -2.08 -2.87
N ILE A 112 3.34 -1.00 -2.08
CA ILE A 112 4.33 0.07 -2.28
C ILE A 112 5.31 0.09 -1.11
N PHE A 113 6.58 -0.07 -1.41
CA PHE A 113 7.68 0.10 -0.48
C PHE A 113 8.06 1.57 -0.36
N CYS A 114 8.07 2.10 0.87
CA CYS A 114 8.51 3.46 1.20
C CYS A 114 9.83 3.36 1.98
N PRO A 115 10.97 3.25 1.29
CA PRO A 115 12.23 2.82 1.87
C PRO A 115 12.71 3.67 3.04
N THR A 116 12.73 4.98 2.91
CA THR A 116 13.22 5.88 3.96
C THR A 116 12.31 5.83 5.18
N THR A 117 10.99 5.94 5.02
CA THR A 117 10.02 5.81 6.12
C THR A 117 10.15 4.47 6.84
N HIS A 118 10.27 3.37 6.09
CA HIS A 118 10.43 2.04 6.68
C HIS A 118 11.79 1.84 7.36
N GLY A 119 12.85 2.47 6.82
CA GLY A 119 14.18 2.48 7.42
C GLY A 119 14.20 3.21 8.76
N ILE A 120 13.57 4.37 8.84
CA ILE A 120 13.41 5.15 10.08
C ILE A 120 12.60 4.34 11.11
N ALA A 121 11.55 3.66 10.68
CA ALA A 121 10.75 2.80 11.54
C ALA A 121 11.44 1.48 11.94
N GLY A 122 12.58 1.14 11.31
CA GLY A 122 13.30 -0.13 11.55
C GLY A 122 12.55 -1.38 11.09
N LYS A 123 11.59 -1.23 10.18
CA LYS A 123 10.77 -2.34 9.67
C LYS A 123 10.61 -2.23 8.15
N PRO A 124 11.62 -2.63 7.35
CA PRO A 124 11.51 -2.64 5.91
C PRO A 124 10.48 -3.69 5.42
N MET A 125 9.81 -3.40 4.32
CA MET A 125 8.94 -4.36 3.65
C MET A 125 9.76 -5.57 3.16
N ASN A 126 9.20 -6.77 3.29
CA ASN A 126 9.88 -8.00 2.85
C ASN A 126 9.71 -8.22 1.34
N THR A 127 10.43 -7.43 0.54
CA THR A 127 10.36 -7.47 -0.91
C THR A 127 10.85 -8.79 -1.51
N ASN A 128 11.80 -9.46 -0.85
CA ASN A 128 12.30 -10.77 -1.31
C ASN A 128 11.20 -11.82 -1.24
N PHE A 129 10.43 -11.86 -0.16
CA PHE A 129 9.33 -12.81 -0.04
C PHE A 129 8.18 -12.47 -0.99
N LEU A 130 7.88 -11.20 -1.23
CA LEU A 130 6.94 -10.79 -2.28
C LEU A 130 7.39 -11.30 -3.66
N SER A 131 8.66 -11.19 -3.98
CA SER A 131 9.22 -11.70 -5.24
C SER A 131 9.14 -13.23 -5.33
N GLU A 132 9.38 -13.97 -4.24
CA GLU A 132 9.18 -15.43 -4.17
C GLU A 132 7.72 -15.82 -4.45
N LEU A 133 6.77 -15.02 -4.00
CA LEU A 133 5.33 -15.19 -4.25
C LEU A 133 4.89 -14.67 -5.64
N ASN A 134 5.80 -14.16 -6.46
CA ASN A 134 5.52 -13.50 -7.74
C ASN A 134 4.59 -12.29 -7.60
N VAL A 135 4.62 -11.60 -6.46
CA VAL A 135 3.93 -10.33 -6.26
C VAL A 135 4.81 -9.20 -6.78
N ASP A 136 4.28 -8.43 -7.67
CA ASP A 136 4.93 -7.20 -8.11
C ASP A 136 4.72 -6.09 -7.07
N TRP A 137 5.68 -5.15 -6.98
CA TRP A 137 5.65 -4.07 -6.01
C TRP A 137 6.36 -2.83 -6.56
N GLY A 138 5.99 -1.67 -6.06
CA GLY A 138 6.58 -0.40 -6.45
C GLY A 138 7.33 0.30 -5.31
N ILE A 139 7.96 1.43 -5.63
CA ILE A 139 8.63 2.32 -4.68
C ILE A 139 7.85 3.63 -4.60
N GLY A 140 7.67 4.15 -3.39
CA GLY A 140 7.05 5.44 -3.12
C GLY A 140 7.86 6.26 -2.12
N THR A 141 7.77 7.58 -2.24
CA THR A 141 8.48 8.53 -1.36
C THR A 141 7.79 8.72 0.00
N ASP A 142 6.54 8.26 0.13
CA ASP A 142 5.69 8.64 1.27
C ASP A 142 5.48 10.17 1.35
N CYS A 143 5.08 10.69 2.50
CA CYS A 143 4.91 12.12 2.72
C CYS A 143 6.21 12.78 3.23
N SER A 144 6.36 14.09 3.02
CA SER A 144 7.50 14.87 3.52
C SER A 144 7.64 14.84 5.05
N GLY A 145 6.61 14.50 5.78
CA GLY A 145 6.69 14.28 7.24
C GLY A 145 7.45 13.01 7.63
N GLY A 146 7.63 12.07 6.71
CA GLY A 146 8.36 10.82 6.92
C GLY A 146 9.74 10.78 6.27
N ASN A 147 9.99 11.65 5.28
CA ASN A 147 11.22 11.62 4.48
C ASN A 147 11.80 13.02 4.16
N ASP A 148 11.29 14.10 4.76
CA ASP A 148 11.75 15.48 4.54
C ASP A 148 11.66 16.01 3.09
N ASP A 149 11.68 15.13 2.08
CA ASP A 149 11.58 15.47 0.66
C ASP A 149 10.74 14.45 -0.15
N TYR A 150 10.82 14.53 -1.48
CA TYR A 150 10.17 13.62 -2.43
C TYR A 150 11.17 13.12 -3.49
N ASP A 151 12.45 12.91 -3.11
CA ASP A 151 13.50 12.46 -4.03
C ASP A 151 13.40 10.94 -4.28
N MET A 152 12.83 10.56 -5.42
CA MET A 152 12.72 9.16 -5.83
C MET A 152 14.09 8.50 -6.05
N LEU A 153 15.14 9.26 -6.41
CA LEU A 153 16.48 8.68 -6.59
C LEU A 153 17.09 8.31 -5.22
N GLU A 154 16.81 9.11 -4.19
CA GLU A 154 17.19 8.76 -2.82
C GLU A 154 16.43 7.53 -2.33
N GLU A 155 15.12 7.45 -2.58
CA GLU A 155 14.32 6.27 -2.23
C GLU A 155 14.84 5.01 -2.92
N MET A 156 15.20 5.08 -4.19
CA MET A 156 15.80 3.96 -4.93
C MET A 156 17.12 3.50 -4.30
N ARG A 157 17.97 4.43 -3.91
CA ARG A 157 19.24 4.13 -3.22
C ARG A 157 18.98 3.48 -1.86
N THR A 158 18.05 4.05 -1.10
CA THR A 158 17.68 3.54 0.22
C THR A 158 17.06 2.16 0.13
N ALA A 159 16.18 1.91 -0.85
CA ALA A 159 15.62 0.59 -1.14
C ALA A 159 16.70 -0.46 -1.37
N LEU A 160 17.67 -0.14 -2.24
CA LEU A 160 18.79 -1.04 -2.54
C LEU A 160 19.60 -1.38 -1.29
N VAL A 161 19.93 -0.39 -0.47
CA VAL A 161 20.73 -0.57 0.74
C VAL A 161 19.97 -1.36 1.80
N LEU A 162 18.72 -1.00 2.08
CA LEU A 162 17.91 -1.66 3.11
C LEU A 162 17.63 -3.12 2.74
N ASN A 163 17.15 -3.39 1.53
CA ASN A 163 16.87 -4.76 1.12
C ASN A 163 18.12 -5.63 1.18
N ASN A 164 19.24 -5.15 0.65
CA ASN A 164 20.46 -5.93 0.61
C ASN A 164 21.14 -6.06 1.98
N SER A 165 20.88 -5.15 2.93
CA SER A 165 21.39 -5.25 4.29
C SER A 165 20.75 -6.38 5.12
N VAL A 166 19.49 -6.71 4.81
CA VAL A 166 18.74 -7.78 5.52
C VAL A 166 18.68 -9.09 4.71
N ALA A 167 18.96 -9.04 3.42
CA ALA A 167 18.96 -10.21 2.54
C ALA A 167 20.13 -11.15 2.86
N LYS A 168 19.84 -12.45 2.98
CA LYS A 168 20.87 -13.49 3.12
C LYS A 168 21.34 -14.02 1.76
N LYS A 169 20.51 -13.89 0.74
CA LYS A 169 20.69 -14.29 -0.66
C LYS A 169 19.77 -13.43 -1.53
N ASP A 170 19.86 -13.56 -2.83
CA ASP A 170 18.95 -12.94 -3.79
C ASP A 170 18.89 -11.41 -3.64
N PHE A 171 20.08 -10.78 -3.67
CA PHE A 171 20.22 -9.33 -3.60
C PHE A 171 19.50 -8.65 -4.77
N ILE A 172 18.65 -7.67 -4.43
CA ILE A 172 18.03 -6.81 -5.43
C ILE A 172 19.10 -6.01 -6.19
N LYS A 173 18.92 -5.88 -7.51
CA LYS A 173 19.88 -5.18 -8.37
C LYS A 173 19.44 -3.75 -8.66
N PRO A 174 20.38 -2.82 -8.93
CA PRO A 174 20.04 -1.43 -9.25
C PRO A 174 19.03 -1.30 -10.41
N LYS A 175 19.16 -2.11 -11.45
CA LYS A 175 18.22 -2.12 -12.59
C LYS A 175 16.79 -2.49 -12.16
N GLU A 176 16.64 -3.43 -11.24
CA GLU A 176 15.35 -3.85 -10.72
C GLU A 176 14.73 -2.73 -9.87
N VAL A 177 15.51 -2.12 -8.96
CA VAL A 177 15.05 -0.97 -8.17
C VAL A 177 14.59 0.17 -9.08
N PHE A 178 15.36 0.47 -10.15
CA PHE A 178 14.97 1.50 -11.12
C PHE A 178 13.62 1.16 -11.77
N ARG A 179 13.42 -0.09 -12.18
CA ARG A 179 12.15 -0.54 -12.77
C ARG A 179 10.99 -0.39 -11.79
N LYS A 180 11.17 -0.80 -10.53
CA LYS A 180 10.14 -0.67 -9.47
C LYS A 180 9.75 0.78 -9.14
N ALA A 181 10.59 1.74 -9.52
CA ALA A 181 10.33 3.18 -9.32
C ALA A 181 9.75 3.87 -10.56
N SER A 182 9.69 3.21 -11.74
CA SER A 182 9.43 3.92 -13.00
C SER A 182 8.59 3.17 -14.05
N GLU A 183 8.40 1.85 -13.94
CA GLU A 183 7.85 1.03 -15.04
C GLU A 183 6.54 0.30 -14.67
N GLU A 184 5.79 0.74 -13.67
CA GLU A 184 4.55 0.05 -13.26
C GLU A 184 3.29 0.77 -13.72
#